data_4fdfd237c16318f900b49267d53063d8
#
_entry.id   4fdfd237c16318f900b49267d53063d8
#
_cell.length_a   1.000
_cell.length_b   1.000
_cell.length_c   1.000
_cell.angle_alpha   90.00
_cell.angle_beta   90.00
_cell.angle_gamma   90.00
#
_symmetry.space_group_name_H-M   'P 1'
#
loop_
_entity.id
_entity.type
_entity.pdbx_description
1 polymer ?
#
loop_
_entity_poly.entity_id
_entity_poly.type
_entity_poly.pdbx_seq_one_letter_code
_entity_poly.pdbx_strand_id
1 'polypeptide(L)'
;MTIVEAIASVTGALKIVNELRSIDAQFDKAELKAKLADVMSQLADAKIGLIEASEVIEAEKSEAKRLKSAFEFRGKLVEYNGFKYEPFDDGSPKGEPFCPRCEQNFGRFYRLTQYRGGGYSNLTCPECKANFNTTVFVWQK
;
A
#
# COMPACT_ATOMS: atom_id res chain seq x y z
N MET A 1 6.33 8.57 15.95
CA MET A 1 5.25 9.30 16.66
C MET A 1 3.91 8.74 16.17
N THR A 2 2.99 8.40 17.08
CA THR A 2 1.67 7.88 16.68
C THR A 2 0.69 9.03 16.44
N ILE A 3 -0.39 8.79 15.67
CA ILE A 3 -1.48 9.78 15.45
C ILE A 3 -2.05 10.23 16.80
N VAL A 4 -2.12 9.34 17.79
CA VAL A 4 -2.61 9.65 19.15
C VAL A 4 -1.71 10.64 19.86
N GLU A 5 -0.39 10.50 19.73
CA GLU A 5 0.58 11.45 20.31
C GLU A 5 0.49 12.82 19.63
N ALA A 6 0.31 12.88 18.31
CA ALA A 6 0.10 14.12 17.59
C ALA A 6 -1.18 14.85 18.04
N ILE A 7 -2.28 14.12 18.22
CA ILE A 7 -3.55 14.68 18.74
C ILE A 7 -3.36 15.18 20.18
N ALA A 8 -2.62 14.44 21.02
CA ALA A 8 -2.34 14.85 22.39
C ALA A 8 -1.51 16.17 22.44
N SER A 9 -0.52 16.32 21.55
CA SER A 9 0.28 17.54 21.41
C SER A 9 -0.57 18.75 21.02
N VAL A 10 -1.47 18.59 20.04
CA VAL A 10 -2.40 19.66 19.63
C VAL A 10 -3.35 20.03 20.76
N THR A 11 -3.88 19.04 21.47
CA THR A 11 -4.80 19.26 22.61
C THR A 11 -4.09 20.00 23.75
N GLY A 12 -2.83 19.65 24.03
CA GLY A 12 -1.98 20.34 25.00
C GLY A 12 -1.76 21.82 24.63
N ALA A 13 -1.41 22.09 23.37
CA ALA A 13 -1.22 23.45 22.87
C ALA A 13 -2.49 24.30 22.99
N LEU A 14 -3.66 23.74 22.63
CA LEU A 14 -4.96 24.42 22.78
C LEU A 14 -5.29 24.74 24.24
N LYS A 15 -4.96 23.85 25.18
CA LYS A 15 -5.13 24.09 26.59
C LYS A 15 -4.32 25.30 27.07
N ILE A 16 -3.03 25.37 26.71
CA ILE A 16 -2.17 26.49 27.03
C ILE A 16 -2.69 27.79 26.42
N VAL A 17 -3.13 27.79 25.17
CA VAL A 17 -3.74 28.95 24.52
C VAL A 17 -4.97 29.46 25.28
N ASN A 18 -5.85 28.56 25.75
CA ASN A 18 -7.03 28.90 26.51
C ASN A 18 -6.66 29.48 27.90
N GLU A 19 -5.64 28.93 28.54
CA GLU A 19 -5.09 29.50 29.79
C GLU A 19 -4.55 30.91 29.55
N LEU A 20 -3.84 31.15 28.46
CA LEU A 20 -3.34 32.47 28.08
C LEU A 20 -4.47 33.50 27.85
N ARG A 21 -5.63 33.08 27.34
CA ARG A 21 -6.81 33.96 27.14
C ARG A 21 -7.47 34.37 28.44
N SER A 22 -7.35 33.57 29.50
CA SER A 22 -7.98 33.85 30.81
C SER A 22 -7.13 34.71 31.71
N ILE A 23 -5.98 35.17 31.24
CA ILE A 23 -4.99 35.87 32.04
C ILE A 23 -5.22 37.38 31.97
N ASP A 24 -5.41 37.98 33.16
CA ASP A 24 -5.64 39.39 33.36
C ASP A 24 -4.33 40.21 33.20
N ALA A 25 -4.45 41.54 32.99
CA ALA A 25 -3.42 42.44 32.47
C ALA A 25 -2.14 42.66 33.33
N GLN A 26 -1.91 41.90 34.39
CA GLN A 26 -0.71 41.96 35.23
C GLN A 26 0.31 40.86 35.00
N PHE A 27 0.63 40.58 33.76
CA PHE A 27 1.53 39.47 33.41
C PHE A 27 3.00 39.79 33.58
N ASP A 28 3.73 38.85 34.16
CA ASP A 28 5.18 38.77 34.04
C ASP A 28 5.54 38.37 32.60
N LYS A 29 6.22 39.27 31.90
CA LYS A 29 6.68 39.10 30.52
C LYS A 29 7.52 37.82 30.31
N ALA A 30 8.20 37.38 31.38
CA ALA A 30 9.01 36.15 31.36
C ALA A 30 8.12 34.90 31.35
N GLU A 31 7.05 34.86 32.12
CA GLU A 31 6.10 33.73 32.12
C GLU A 31 5.36 33.61 30.81
N LEU A 32 4.94 34.71 30.20
CA LEU A 32 4.33 34.73 28.90
C LEU A 32 5.26 34.14 27.81
N LYS A 33 6.54 34.53 27.83
CA LYS A 33 7.54 33.99 26.89
C LYS A 33 7.74 32.49 27.07
N ALA A 34 7.80 32.00 28.31
CA ALA A 34 7.93 30.58 28.60
C ALA A 34 6.73 29.79 28.04
N LYS A 35 5.49 30.23 28.30
CA LYS A 35 4.28 29.60 27.80
C LYS A 35 4.18 29.61 26.27
N LEU A 36 4.63 30.71 25.64
CA LEU A 36 4.71 30.76 24.17
C LEU A 36 5.73 29.76 23.60
N ALA A 37 6.88 29.61 24.27
CA ALA A 37 7.88 28.62 23.86
C ALA A 37 7.32 27.18 23.95
N ASP A 38 6.58 26.85 25.01
CA ASP A 38 5.94 25.56 25.18
C ASP A 38 4.89 25.27 24.08
N VAL A 39 4.07 26.29 23.75
CA VAL A 39 3.09 26.17 22.65
C VAL A 39 3.81 25.95 21.34
N MET A 40 4.87 26.67 21.04
CA MET A 40 5.64 26.49 19.81
C MET A 40 6.26 25.11 19.72
N SER A 41 6.80 24.56 20.81
CA SER A 41 7.32 23.19 20.87
C SER A 41 6.23 22.17 20.57
N GLN A 42 5.08 22.26 21.24
CA GLN A 42 3.97 21.33 21.04
C GLN A 42 3.39 21.40 19.62
N LEU A 43 3.34 22.58 19.02
CA LEU A 43 2.92 22.74 17.63
C LEU A 43 3.93 22.14 16.65
N ALA A 44 5.22 22.27 16.94
CA ALA A 44 6.27 21.63 16.12
C ALA A 44 6.15 20.10 16.17
N ASP A 45 5.98 19.52 17.36
CA ASP A 45 5.78 18.08 17.53
C ASP A 45 4.50 17.59 16.84
N ALA A 46 3.41 18.35 16.98
CA ALA A 46 2.16 18.05 16.29
C ALA A 46 2.31 18.07 14.76
N LYS A 47 3.06 19.07 14.23
CA LYS A 47 3.34 19.14 12.79
C LYS A 47 4.11 17.92 12.29
N ILE A 48 5.13 17.50 13.02
CA ILE A 48 5.91 16.31 12.68
C ILE A 48 5.00 15.07 12.67
N GLY A 49 4.20 14.87 13.71
CA GLY A 49 3.28 13.74 13.78
C GLY A 49 2.21 13.73 12.68
N LEU A 50 1.75 14.91 12.24
CA LEU A 50 0.83 15.00 11.09
C LEU A 50 1.50 14.64 9.77
N ILE A 51 2.77 14.99 9.58
CA ILE A 51 3.54 14.60 8.39
C ILE A 51 3.69 13.09 8.35
N GLU A 52 4.15 12.46 9.43
CA GLU A 52 4.29 11.00 9.53
C GLU A 52 2.95 10.29 9.29
N ALA A 53 1.87 10.79 9.88
CA ALA A 53 0.53 10.23 9.66
C ALA A 53 0.08 10.35 8.20
N SER A 54 0.39 11.45 7.53
CA SER A 54 0.09 11.65 6.11
C SER A 54 0.83 10.64 5.23
N GLU A 55 2.11 10.38 5.50
CA GLU A 55 2.91 9.40 4.77
C GLU A 55 2.33 7.98 4.93
N VAL A 56 1.93 7.59 6.13
CA VAL A 56 1.28 6.29 6.37
C VAL A 56 -0.04 6.19 5.61
N ILE A 57 -0.87 7.22 5.66
CA ILE A 57 -2.16 7.25 4.95
C ILE A 57 -1.96 7.12 3.43
N GLU A 58 -0.98 7.79 2.86
CA GLU A 58 -0.70 7.69 1.42
C GLU A 58 -0.17 6.29 1.05
N ALA A 59 0.67 5.67 1.87
CA ALA A 59 1.12 4.29 1.67
C ALA A 59 -0.06 3.30 1.71
N GLU A 60 -0.93 3.41 2.71
CA GLU A 60 -2.13 2.56 2.84
C GLU A 60 -3.11 2.75 1.68
N LYS A 61 -3.34 3.99 1.24
CA LYS A 61 -4.17 4.27 0.05
C LYS A 61 -3.59 3.66 -1.22
N SER A 62 -2.28 3.75 -1.41
CA SER A 62 -1.58 3.16 -2.55
C SER A 62 -1.73 1.64 -2.56
N GLU A 63 -1.54 0.99 -1.41
CA GLU A 63 -1.69 -0.45 -1.27
C GLU A 63 -3.15 -0.89 -1.46
N ALA A 64 -4.10 -0.17 -0.89
CA ALA A 64 -5.52 -0.44 -1.10
C ALA A 64 -5.91 -0.34 -2.58
N LYS A 65 -5.40 0.68 -3.29
CA LYS A 65 -5.62 0.83 -4.74
C LYS A 65 -5.00 -0.35 -5.52
N ARG A 66 -3.80 -0.77 -5.17
CA ARG A 66 -3.11 -1.92 -5.77
C ARG A 66 -3.92 -3.21 -5.57
N LEU A 67 -4.36 -3.48 -4.33
CA LEU A 67 -5.15 -4.66 -4.01
C LEU A 67 -6.50 -4.67 -4.74
N LYS A 68 -7.18 -3.51 -4.81
CA LYS A 68 -8.43 -3.38 -5.56
C LYS A 68 -8.24 -3.69 -7.04
N SER A 69 -7.20 -3.13 -7.66
CA SER A 69 -6.88 -3.39 -9.07
C SER A 69 -6.55 -4.87 -9.32
N ALA A 70 -5.79 -5.50 -8.41
CA ALA A 70 -5.46 -6.92 -8.50
C ALA A 70 -6.73 -7.80 -8.37
N PHE A 71 -7.64 -7.44 -7.48
CA PHE A 71 -8.91 -8.14 -7.30
C PHE A 71 -9.81 -8.02 -8.54
N GLU A 72 -9.95 -6.81 -9.09
CA GLU A 72 -10.72 -6.57 -10.32
C GLU A 72 -10.11 -7.33 -11.51
N PHE A 73 -8.78 -7.36 -11.62
CA PHE A 73 -8.09 -8.11 -12.66
C PHE A 73 -8.33 -9.61 -12.51
N ARG A 74 -8.19 -10.15 -11.29
CA ARG A 74 -8.45 -11.56 -10.99
C ARG A 74 -9.86 -11.99 -11.38
N GLY A 75 -10.85 -11.14 -11.16
CA GLY A 75 -12.25 -11.40 -11.53
C GLY A 75 -12.52 -11.49 -13.02
N LYS A 76 -11.59 -10.99 -13.85
CA LYS A 76 -11.67 -11.08 -15.32
C LYS A 76 -10.97 -12.29 -15.90
N LEU A 77 -10.17 -13.02 -15.12
CA LEU A 77 -9.42 -14.17 -15.59
C LEU A 77 -10.29 -15.41 -15.64
N VAL A 78 -10.01 -16.27 -16.62
CA VAL A 78 -10.60 -17.60 -16.75
C VAL A 78 -9.63 -18.65 -16.23
N GLU A 79 -10.16 -19.67 -15.57
CA GLU A 79 -9.36 -20.77 -15.03
C GLU A 79 -9.46 -22.00 -15.93
N TYR A 80 -8.30 -22.59 -16.24
CA TYR A 80 -8.19 -23.84 -16.96
C TYR A 80 -7.03 -24.68 -16.40
N ASN A 81 -7.32 -25.93 -16.03
CA ASN A 81 -6.33 -26.86 -15.44
C ASN A 81 -5.53 -26.30 -14.27
N GLY A 82 -6.17 -25.51 -13.38
CA GLY A 82 -5.52 -24.90 -12.21
C GLY A 82 -4.64 -23.68 -12.50
N PHE A 83 -4.69 -23.19 -13.75
CA PHE A 83 -4.00 -21.97 -14.15
C PHE A 83 -5.01 -20.91 -14.60
N LYS A 84 -4.69 -19.64 -14.35
CA LYS A 84 -5.49 -18.50 -14.78
C LYS A 84 -4.93 -17.87 -16.05
N TYR A 85 -5.84 -17.52 -16.94
CA TYR A 85 -5.56 -16.92 -18.25
C TYR A 85 -6.38 -15.66 -18.44
N GLU A 86 -5.91 -14.76 -19.27
CA GLU A 86 -6.81 -13.76 -19.83
C GLU A 86 -7.82 -14.43 -20.76
N PRO A 87 -9.07 -13.98 -20.79
CA PRO A 87 -10.04 -14.49 -21.75
C PRO A 87 -9.90 -13.83 -23.13
N PHE A 88 -10.29 -14.58 -24.16
CA PHE A 88 -10.76 -13.99 -25.41
C PHE A 88 -12.17 -13.44 -25.23
N ASP A 89 -12.69 -12.74 -26.26
CA ASP A 89 -14.05 -12.17 -26.24
C ASP A 89 -15.14 -13.25 -26.09
N ASP A 90 -14.87 -14.47 -26.49
CA ASP A 90 -15.73 -15.65 -26.35
C ASP A 90 -15.61 -16.35 -24.98
N GLY A 91 -14.78 -15.81 -24.07
CA GLY A 91 -14.52 -16.36 -22.75
C GLY A 91 -13.53 -17.52 -22.72
N SER A 92 -12.95 -17.92 -23.83
CA SER A 92 -11.93 -18.97 -23.88
C SER A 92 -10.56 -18.44 -23.38
N PRO A 93 -9.68 -19.32 -22.84
CA PRO A 93 -8.35 -18.92 -22.40
C PRO A 93 -7.50 -18.33 -23.52
N LYS A 94 -6.62 -17.35 -23.19
CA LYS A 94 -5.76 -16.65 -24.14
C LYS A 94 -4.31 -16.59 -23.66
N GLY A 95 -3.40 -16.99 -24.54
CA GLY A 95 -1.96 -16.82 -24.35
C GLY A 95 -1.37 -17.71 -23.27
N GLU A 96 -0.31 -17.24 -22.64
CA GLU A 96 0.34 -17.89 -21.50
C GLU A 96 -0.42 -17.58 -20.20
N PRO A 97 -0.45 -18.56 -19.28
CA PRO A 97 -1.12 -18.38 -17.99
C PRO A 97 -0.30 -17.53 -17.01
N PHE A 98 -0.96 -17.10 -15.95
CA PHE A 98 -0.31 -16.46 -14.83
C PHE A 98 0.25 -17.47 -13.83
N CYS A 99 1.33 -17.06 -13.15
CA CYS A 99 1.98 -17.88 -12.13
C CYS A 99 1.09 -18.03 -10.89
N PRO A 100 0.62 -19.25 -10.57
CA PRO A 100 -0.27 -19.46 -9.42
C PRO A 100 0.44 -19.23 -8.09
N ARG A 101 1.76 -19.49 -8.04
CA ARG A 101 2.57 -19.27 -6.83
C ARG A 101 2.69 -17.79 -6.46
N CYS A 102 2.93 -16.93 -7.46
CA CYS A 102 3.01 -15.47 -7.23
C CYS A 102 1.65 -14.89 -6.89
N GLU A 103 0.58 -15.40 -7.50
CA GLU A 103 -0.78 -15.00 -7.17
C GLU A 103 -1.12 -15.33 -5.70
N GLN A 104 -0.84 -16.55 -5.25
CA GLN A 104 -1.15 -17.01 -3.90
C GLN A 104 -0.33 -16.30 -2.83
N ASN A 105 0.98 -16.12 -3.07
CA ASN A 105 1.89 -15.59 -2.05
C ASN A 105 1.89 -14.05 -1.98
N PHE A 106 1.68 -13.38 -3.12
CA PHE A 106 1.88 -11.92 -3.21
C PHE A 106 0.69 -11.17 -3.83
N GLY A 107 -0.35 -11.88 -4.30
CA GLY A 107 -1.46 -11.27 -5.03
C GLY A 107 -1.03 -10.57 -6.32
N ARG A 108 0.08 -11.02 -6.92
CA ARG A 108 0.65 -10.44 -8.14
C ARG A 108 0.55 -11.41 -9.29
N PHE A 109 0.24 -10.89 -10.48
CA PHE A 109 0.01 -11.66 -11.69
C PHE A 109 1.19 -11.50 -12.65
N TYR A 110 2.08 -12.50 -12.67
CA TYR A 110 3.19 -12.58 -13.61
C TYR A 110 2.88 -13.67 -14.64
N ARG A 111 2.94 -13.33 -15.92
CA ARG A 111 2.80 -14.33 -17.01
C ARG A 111 3.98 -15.27 -16.96
N LEU A 112 3.67 -16.55 -17.14
CA LEU A 112 4.71 -17.55 -17.35
C LEU A 112 5.34 -17.36 -18.73
N THR A 113 6.65 -17.54 -18.82
CA THR A 113 7.38 -17.47 -20.07
C THR A 113 7.79 -18.86 -20.53
N GLN A 114 7.62 -19.12 -21.82
CA GLN A 114 8.01 -20.40 -22.40
C GLN A 114 9.52 -20.44 -22.64
N TYR A 115 10.20 -21.38 -22.01
CA TYR A 115 11.59 -21.68 -22.32
C TYR A 115 11.63 -22.87 -23.29
N ARG A 116 12.17 -22.64 -24.48
CA ARG A 116 12.39 -23.70 -25.50
C ARG A 116 13.84 -24.14 -25.41
N GLY A 117 14.09 -25.21 -24.71
CA GLY A 117 15.42 -25.85 -24.65
C GLY A 117 15.30 -27.36 -24.49
N GLY A 118 16.04 -28.14 -25.27
CA GLY A 118 16.11 -29.59 -25.09
C GLY A 118 14.88 -30.42 -25.47
N GLY A 119 14.00 -29.91 -26.34
CA GLY A 119 12.83 -30.68 -26.82
C GLY A 119 11.62 -30.65 -25.89
N TYR A 120 11.68 -29.99 -24.78
CA TYR A 120 10.57 -29.82 -23.83
C TYR A 120 10.16 -28.36 -23.73
N SER A 121 8.85 -28.11 -23.69
CA SER A 121 8.30 -26.79 -23.42
C SER A 121 8.04 -26.64 -21.93
N ASN A 122 8.92 -25.94 -21.24
CA ASN A 122 8.73 -25.61 -19.83
C ASN A 122 8.25 -24.17 -19.71
N LEU A 123 7.24 -23.93 -18.88
CA LEU A 123 6.80 -22.60 -18.51
C LEU A 123 7.44 -22.20 -17.17
N THR A 124 8.15 -21.08 -17.17
CA THR A 124 8.87 -20.58 -16.01
C THR A 124 8.37 -19.20 -15.63
N CYS A 125 8.21 -18.97 -14.33
CA CYS A 125 7.89 -17.65 -13.84
C CYS A 125 9.14 -16.76 -13.85
N PRO A 126 9.10 -15.58 -14.49
CA PRO A 126 10.24 -14.68 -14.51
C PRO A 126 10.59 -14.11 -13.15
N GLU A 127 9.62 -14.03 -12.24
CA GLU A 127 9.78 -13.48 -10.90
C GLU A 127 10.27 -14.54 -9.88
N CYS A 128 9.44 -15.54 -9.58
CA CYS A 128 9.77 -16.53 -8.54
C CYS A 128 10.59 -17.71 -9.05
N LYS A 129 10.92 -17.76 -10.35
CA LYS A 129 11.69 -18.82 -11.02
C LYS A 129 11.07 -20.22 -10.91
N ALA A 130 9.83 -20.31 -10.45
CA ALA A 130 9.11 -21.60 -10.42
C ALA A 130 8.93 -22.14 -11.84
N ASN A 131 9.18 -23.42 -12.00
CA ASN A 131 9.07 -24.13 -13.26
C ASN A 131 7.82 -25.01 -13.24
N PHE A 132 7.01 -24.95 -14.30
CA PHE A 132 5.76 -25.68 -14.45
C PHE A 132 5.90 -26.56 -15.69
N ASN A 133 6.05 -27.88 -15.46
CA ASN A 133 6.22 -28.86 -16.52
C ASN A 133 4.88 -29.23 -17.18
N THR A 134 4.85 -29.31 -18.48
CA THR A 134 4.05 -30.17 -19.41
C THR A 134 2.52 -30.11 -19.39
N THR A 135 1.83 -29.69 -18.36
CA THR A 135 0.35 -29.66 -18.32
C THR A 135 -0.24 -28.27 -18.61
N VAL A 136 0.61 -27.32 -18.90
CA VAL A 136 0.20 -25.95 -19.13
C VAL A 136 0.05 -25.69 -20.62
N PHE A 137 -1.15 -25.33 -21.05
CA PHE A 137 -1.43 -24.99 -22.43
C PHE A 137 -1.14 -23.51 -22.70
N VAL A 138 -0.54 -23.24 -23.86
CA VAL A 138 -0.43 -21.89 -24.41
C VAL A 138 -1.44 -21.79 -25.53
N TRP A 139 -2.43 -20.93 -25.35
CA TRP A 139 -3.50 -20.77 -26.32
C TRP A 139 -3.12 -19.69 -27.34
N GLN A 140 -3.02 -20.11 -28.59
CA GLN A 140 -2.83 -19.20 -29.74
C GLN A 140 -4.09 -19.32 -30.61
N LYS A 141 -4.64 -18.18 -30.98
CA LYS A 141 -5.65 -18.10 -32.03
C LYS A 141 -4.96 -17.91 -33.36
#